data_c15d6057fe78fda41c28dd5aff94e673
#
_entry.id   c15d6057fe78fda41c28dd5aff94e673
#
_cell.length_a   1.000
_cell.length_b   1.000
_cell.length_c   1.000
_cell.angle_alpha   90.00
_cell.angle_beta   90.00
_cell.angle_gamma   90.00
#
_symmetry.space_group_name_H-M   'P 1'
#
loop_
_entity.id
_entity.type
_entity.pdbx_description
1 polymer ?
#
loop_
_entity_poly.entity_id
_entity_poly.type
_entity_poly.pdbx_seq_one_letter_code
_entity_poly.pdbx_strand_id
1 'polypeptide(L)'
;MLHILINTPFRSDIKLLINSLSKKDDLITIQDGVIFSIINNIFLKNFTLKTKRNYVLLNDLYIRGINILNVSKLFIPVDYEGFVILTEKHPKQLFW
;
A
#
# COMPACT_ATOMS: atom_id res chain seq x y z
N MET A 1 -4.35 -11.40 6.23
CA MET A 1 -4.76 -10.05 6.66
C MET A 1 -4.44 -9.04 5.55
N LEU A 2 -5.28 -8.05 5.41
CA LEU A 2 -5.04 -6.91 4.50
C LEU A 2 -4.62 -5.69 5.31
N HIS A 3 -3.44 -5.17 5.04
CA HIS A 3 -2.97 -3.91 5.60
C HIS A 3 -3.35 -2.77 4.66
N ILE A 4 -4.05 -1.77 5.16
CA ILE A 4 -4.53 -0.64 4.38
C ILE A 4 -3.81 0.61 4.87
N LEU A 5 -2.92 1.15 4.06
CA LEU A 5 -2.12 2.32 4.39
C LEU A 5 -2.85 3.57 3.89
N ILE A 6 -3.39 4.34 4.80
CA ILE A 6 -4.16 5.56 4.51
C ILE A 6 -3.30 6.81 4.69
N ASN A 7 -2.36 6.76 5.62
CA ASN A 7 -1.55 7.92 6.01
C ASN A 7 -0.20 7.93 5.30
N THR A 8 0.40 9.11 5.20
CA THR A 8 1.78 9.24 4.69
C THR A 8 2.77 8.53 5.63
N PRO A 9 3.98 8.20 5.14
CA PRO A 9 5.03 7.66 6.01
C PRO A 9 5.34 8.54 7.21
N PHE A 10 5.16 9.86 7.07
CA PHE A 10 5.47 10.82 8.13
C PHE A 10 4.46 10.81 9.28
N ARG A 11 3.24 10.29 9.04
CA ARG A 11 2.19 10.16 10.06
C ARG A 11 1.99 8.75 10.55
N SER A 12 2.68 7.80 9.96
CA SER A 12 2.56 6.38 10.30
C SER A 12 3.64 5.98 11.28
N ASP A 13 3.33 5.05 12.18
CA ASP A 13 4.34 4.37 12.96
C ASP A 13 4.99 3.29 12.08
N ILE A 14 6.05 3.67 11.38
CA ILE A 14 6.72 2.82 10.40
C ILE A 14 7.29 1.55 11.04
N LYS A 15 7.88 1.69 12.23
CA LYS A 15 8.48 0.56 12.92
C LYS A 15 7.42 -0.48 13.31
N LEU A 16 6.30 -0.02 13.84
CA LEU A 16 5.18 -0.90 14.19
C LEU A 16 4.58 -1.53 12.95
N LEU A 17 4.39 -0.76 11.89
CA LEU A 17 3.90 -1.25 10.60
C LEU A 17 4.77 -2.39 10.09
N ILE A 18 6.08 -2.16 9.96
CA ILE A 18 7.02 -3.15 9.44
C ILE A 18 6.99 -4.43 10.27
N ASN A 19 6.95 -4.31 11.59
CA ASN A 19 6.92 -5.47 12.48
C ASN A 19 5.59 -6.23 12.42
N SER A 20 4.53 -5.60 11.94
CA SER A 20 3.20 -6.23 11.82
C SER A 20 2.99 -6.97 10.51
N LEU A 21 3.84 -6.77 9.52
CA LEU A 21 3.70 -7.38 8.20
C LEU A 21 4.15 -8.84 8.19
N SER A 22 3.46 -9.66 7.40
CA SER A 22 3.75 -11.09 7.24
C SER A 22 3.68 -11.48 5.76
N LYS A 23 4.41 -12.52 5.38
CA LYS A 23 4.38 -13.09 4.03
C LYS A 23 3.01 -13.64 3.61
N LYS A 24 2.10 -13.80 4.54
CA LYS A 24 0.73 -14.24 4.27
C LYS A 24 -0.20 -13.07 4.00
N ASP A 25 0.25 -11.85 4.26
CA ASP A 25 -0.56 -10.65 4.18
C ASP A 25 -0.45 -9.98 2.81
N ASP A 26 -1.52 -9.30 2.43
CA ASP A 26 -1.51 -8.33 1.35
C ASP A 26 -1.51 -6.91 1.93
N LEU A 27 -1.03 -5.96 1.15
CA LEU A 27 -0.96 -4.56 1.53
C LEU A 27 -1.51 -3.72 0.39
N ILE A 28 -2.32 -2.72 0.71
CA ILE A 28 -2.77 -1.72 -0.26
C ILE A 28 -2.56 -0.31 0.29
N THR A 29 -2.08 0.57 -0.57
CA THR A 29 -1.96 1.98 -0.25
C THR A 29 -3.11 2.75 -0.90
N ILE A 30 -3.80 3.56 -0.12
CA ILE A 30 -4.91 4.41 -0.58
C ILE A 30 -4.75 5.80 0.02
N GLN A 31 -5.48 6.76 -0.51
CA GLN A 31 -5.44 8.13 -0.04
C GLN A 31 -3.99 8.64 0.05
N ASP A 32 -3.60 9.27 1.13
CA ASP A 32 -2.24 9.78 1.29
C ASP A 32 -1.19 8.67 1.38
N GLY A 33 -1.61 7.45 1.71
CA GLY A 33 -0.73 6.28 1.78
C GLY A 33 -0.13 5.89 0.44
N VAL A 34 -0.68 6.35 -0.69
CA VAL A 34 -0.12 6.06 -2.02
C VAL A 34 1.31 6.58 -2.18
N ILE A 35 1.74 7.52 -1.33
CA ILE A 35 3.11 8.01 -1.32
C ILE A 35 4.11 6.89 -1.02
N PHE A 36 3.73 5.87 -0.24
CA PHE A 36 4.58 4.70 -0.01
C PHE A 36 4.96 3.95 -1.29
N SER A 37 4.17 4.07 -2.35
CA SER A 37 4.40 3.35 -3.60
C SER A 37 5.36 4.06 -4.56
N ILE A 38 5.77 5.28 -4.27
CA ILE A 38 6.62 6.08 -5.16
C ILE A 38 8.03 5.50 -5.24
N ILE A 39 8.57 5.46 -6.46
CA ILE A 39 9.95 5.03 -6.74
C ILE A 39 10.96 5.80 -5.87
N ASN A 40 12.03 5.11 -5.45
CA ASN A 40 13.13 5.66 -4.65
C ASN A 40 12.73 6.14 -3.25
N ASN A 41 11.57 5.74 -2.79
CA ASN A 41 11.15 5.97 -1.44
C ASN A 41 12.03 5.15 -0.48
N ILE A 42 12.56 5.80 0.56
CA ILE A 42 13.45 5.14 1.52
C ILE A 42 12.78 3.99 2.29
N PHE A 43 11.46 3.99 2.35
CA PHE A 43 10.70 2.97 3.08
C PHE A 43 10.43 1.69 2.27
N LEU A 44 10.62 1.73 0.93
CA LEU A 44 10.24 0.62 0.05
C LEU A 44 10.90 -0.71 0.42
N LYS A 45 12.20 -0.70 0.67
CA LYS A 45 12.94 -1.93 0.99
C LYS A 45 12.44 -2.61 2.25
N ASN A 46 11.89 -1.82 3.18
CA ASN A 46 11.56 -2.33 4.51
C ASN A 46 10.24 -3.09 4.54
N PHE A 47 9.31 -2.81 3.64
CA PHE A 47 8.02 -3.48 3.70
C PHE A 47 7.63 -4.26 2.44
N THR A 48 8.14 -3.91 1.25
CA THR A 48 7.76 -4.63 0.02
C THR A 48 8.17 -6.09 0.02
N LEU A 49 9.22 -6.44 0.74
CA LEU A 49 9.70 -7.82 0.85
C LEU A 49 9.01 -8.60 1.96
N LYS A 50 8.18 -7.96 2.77
CA LYS A 50 7.56 -8.59 3.94
C LYS A 50 6.14 -9.05 3.72
N THR A 51 5.51 -8.63 2.66
CA THR A 51 4.14 -9.02 2.31
C THR A 51 4.11 -9.88 1.07
N LYS A 52 3.01 -10.59 0.89
CA LYS A 52 2.82 -11.44 -0.29
C LYS A 52 2.65 -10.57 -1.55
N ARG A 53 1.80 -9.57 -1.49
CA ARG A 53 1.52 -8.65 -2.59
C ARG A 53 1.29 -7.26 -2.07
N ASN A 54 1.73 -6.27 -2.86
CA ASN A 54 1.54 -4.87 -2.56
C ASN A 54 0.74 -4.23 -3.67
N TYR A 55 -0.29 -3.48 -3.31
CA TYR A 55 -1.19 -2.82 -4.25
C TYR A 55 -1.20 -1.32 -4.02
N VAL A 56 -1.58 -0.57 -5.04
CA VAL A 56 -1.79 0.88 -4.95
C VAL A 56 -3.11 1.24 -5.66
N LEU A 57 -3.92 2.07 -5.02
CA LEU A 57 -5.20 2.49 -5.59
C LEU A 57 -4.96 3.55 -6.66
N LEU A 58 -5.27 3.19 -7.90
CA LEU A 58 -5.01 4.03 -9.08
C LEU A 58 -5.74 5.36 -9.01
N ASN A 59 -7.01 5.34 -8.56
CA ASN A 59 -7.83 6.54 -8.42
C ASN A 59 -7.16 7.60 -7.52
N ASP A 60 -6.54 7.16 -6.43
CA ASP A 60 -5.90 8.08 -5.49
C ASP A 60 -4.57 8.63 -6.01
N LEU A 61 -3.88 7.91 -6.87
CA LEU A 61 -2.73 8.44 -7.59
C LEU A 61 -3.14 9.62 -8.48
N TYR A 62 -4.21 9.45 -9.25
CA TYR A 62 -4.72 10.50 -10.13
C TYR A 62 -5.15 11.75 -9.37
N ILE A 63 -5.88 11.56 -8.28
CA ILE A 63 -6.35 12.68 -7.45
C ILE A 63 -5.19 13.50 -6.92
N ARG A 64 -4.07 12.85 -6.61
CA ARG A 64 -2.87 13.52 -6.07
C ARG A 64 -1.86 13.94 -7.13
N GLY A 65 -2.21 13.79 -8.41
CA GLY A 65 -1.33 14.17 -9.50
C GLY A 65 -0.06 13.34 -9.62
N ILE A 66 -0.08 12.13 -9.10
CA ILE A 66 1.07 11.23 -9.17
C ILE A 66 1.01 10.42 -10.46
N ASN A 67 2.06 10.55 -11.29
CA ASN A 67 2.16 9.77 -12.52
C ASN A 67 2.47 8.31 -12.20
N ILE A 68 1.76 7.38 -12.87
CA ILE A 68 1.97 5.95 -12.70
C ILE A 68 3.41 5.53 -12.99
N LEU A 69 4.13 6.26 -13.83
CA LEU A 69 5.54 6.00 -14.13
C LEU A 69 6.45 6.22 -12.92
N ASN A 70 6.00 6.97 -11.94
CA ASN A 70 6.74 7.24 -10.70
C ASN A 70 6.39 6.24 -9.59
N VAL A 71 5.55 5.27 -9.87
CA VAL A 71 5.17 4.22 -8.93
C VAL A 71 6.12 3.03 -9.09
N SER A 72 6.58 2.48 -7.97
CA SER A 72 7.43 1.29 -7.97
C SER A 72 6.70 0.11 -8.61
N LYS A 73 7.42 -0.67 -9.41
CA LYS A 73 6.89 -1.89 -10.04
C LYS A 73 6.57 -2.99 -9.03
N LEU A 74 7.00 -2.83 -7.80
CA LEU A 74 6.65 -3.73 -6.70
C LEU A 74 5.20 -3.55 -6.24
N PHE A 75 4.55 -2.48 -6.68
CA PHE A 75 3.14 -2.21 -6.39
C PHE A 75 2.28 -2.48 -7.62
N ILE A 76 1.19 -3.20 -7.42
CA ILE A 76 0.22 -3.54 -8.46
C ILE A 76 -0.87 -2.46 -8.44
N PRO A 77 -1.02 -1.67 -9.50
CA PRO A 77 -2.12 -0.70 -9.56
C PRO A 77 -3.45 -1.42 -9.66
N VAL A 78 -4.42 -0.99 -8.86
CA VAL A 78 -5.79 -1.50 -8.90
C VAL A 78 -6.77 -0.33 -8.91
N ASP A 79 -7.91 -0.53 -9.54
CA ASP A 79 -9.00 0.42 -9.48
C ASP A 79 -9.86 0.19 -8.23
N TYR A 80 -10.91 0.96 -8.10
CA TYR A 80 -11.79 0.85 -6.94
C TYR A 80 -12.44 -0.53 -6.83
N GLU A 81 -12.83 -1.14 -7.95
CA GLU A 81 -13.40 -2.49 -7.95
C GLU A 81 -12.37 -3.52 -7.44
N GLY A 82 -11.13 -3.40 -7.87
CA GLY A 82 -10.05 -4.24 -7.37
C GLY A 82 -9.83 -4.10 -5.88
N PHE A 83 -9.93 -2.88 -5.36
CA PHE A 83 -9.86 -2.63 -3.92
C PHE A 83 -10.99 -3.33 -3.17
N VAL A 84 -12.22 -3.21 -3.67
CA VAL A 84 -13.39 -3.89 -3.06
C VAL A 84 -13.18 -5.40 -3.03
N ILE A 85 -12.70 -5.99 -4.12
CA ILE A 85 -12.41 -7.43 -4.19
C ILE A 85 -11.39 -7.84 -3.12
N LEU A 86 -10.35 -7.03 -2.92
CA LEU A 86 -9.35 -7.28 -1.88
C LEU A 86 -9.95 -7.26 -0.49
N THR A 87 -10.83 -6.31 -0.21
CA THR A 87 -11.49 -6.23 1.11
C THR A 87 -12.41 -7.42 1.36
N GLU A 88 -13.07 -7.93 0.32
CA GLU A 88 -13.90 -9.12 0.43
C GLU A 88 -13.08 -10.38 0.66
N LYS A 89 -11.92 -10.48 0.02
CA LYS A 89 -11.02 -11.62 0.14
C LYS A 89 -10.40 -11.73 1.54
N HIS A 90 -10.19 -10.61 2.21
CA HIS A 90 -9.53 -10.56 3.51
C HIS A 90 -10.51 -10.19 4.62
N PRO A 91 -10.98 -11.15 5.43
CA PRO A 91 -11.91 -10.85 6.53
C PRO A 91 -11.27 -9.99 7.63
N LYS A 92 -9.94 -10.04 7.77
CA LYS A 92 -9.21 -9.23 8.73
C LYS A 92 -8.48 -8.10 8.02
N GLN A 93 -8.70 -6.88 8.47
CA GLN A 93 -8.11 -5.67 7.89
C GLN A 93 -7.55 -4.80 9.00
N LEU A 94 -6.41 -4.19 8.74
CA LEU A 94 -5.76 -3.28 9.69
C LEU A 94 -5.38 -1.99 8.96
N PHE A 95 -5.78 -0.87 9.52
CA PHE A 95 -5.55 0.45 8.94
C PHE A 95 -4.35 1.13 9.57
N TRP A 96 -3.57 1.78 8.73
CA TRP A 96 -2.36 2.51 9.14
C TRP A 96 -2.44 4.02 8.70
#